data_a8acdb444266020ca305a6b4ddcc2c47
#
_entry.id   a8acdb444266020ca305a6b4ddcc2c47
#
_cell.length_a   1.000
_cell.length_b   1.000
_cell.length_c   1.000
_cell.angle_alpha   90.00
_cell.angle_beta   90.00
_cell.angle_gamma   90.00
#
_symmetry.space_group_name_H-M   'P 1'
#
loop_
_entity.id
_entity.type
_entity.pdbx_description
1 polymer ?
#
loop_
_entity_poly.entity_id
_entity_poly.type
_entity_poly.pdbx_seq_one_letter_code
_entity_poly.pdbx_strand_id
1 'polypeptide(L)'
;MKFGQALSVFEAALPEEFAKPYRETLTKLQESAPPLPAKVVHKVLAKELGDDWRDNFTSFEDQATASASIGQVHRAVWKDGTDVAVKIQYPGAAEALVSDLNQIQRFSKIFGLVLPGVDMKPLMEELRARIIEEVDYLYEAEAQSACYTAYENDPDIAIPRVVTATTKVLVSQWLDGKPLADVIKSGTQKERNAAGMHIARFHFTCPDRAGLLHADPHPGNFRLLEDGRIGVLDFGACNRLPDGFPEPFKNLLKHALDDNAQALYDGFKKDGFILPEVDVDPNLVLEYLVPLVEPLRTPTFKYSRDWLRDQSARVGDPRNPTAKIGFQLNLPAEYVLIHRVTMGTTGIFCQLEAEGPFRDEALVWFPEIAPVA
;
A
#
# COMPACT_ATOMS: atom_id res chain seq x y z
N MET A 1 9.89 -12.11 0.29
CA MET A 1 8.73 -11.60 -0.45
C MET A 1 8.41 -10.15 -0.10
N LYS A 2 8.22 -9.78 1.12
CA LYS A 2 8.06 -8.38 1.55
C LYS A 2 9.41 -7.66 1.74
N PHE A 3 10.51 -8.37 1.80
CA PHE A 3 11.84 -7.82 1.52
C PHE A 3 11.86 -7.10 0.15
N GLY A 4 11.11 -7.60 -0.84
CA GLY A 4 10.84 -6.88 -2.08
C GLY A 4 9.98 -5.63 -1.90
N GLN A 5 9.09 -5.58 -0.93
CA GLN A 5 8.27 -4.40 -0.64
C GLN A 5 9.03 -3.38 0.20
N ALA A 6 9.82 -3.81 1.18
CA ALA A 6 10.77 -2.94 1.88
C ALA A 6 11.86 -2.43 0.93
N LEU A 7 12.33 -3.28 -0.01
CA LEU A 7 13.19 -2.84 -1.12
C LEU A 7 12.47 -1.99 -2.15
N SER A 8 11.13 -2.00 -2.25
CA SER A 8 10.41 -1.08 -3.14
C SER A 8 10.46 0.37 -2.66
N VAL A 9 10.69 0.61 -1.37
CA VAL A 9 11.07 1.94 -0.86
C VAL A 9 12.50 2.28 -1.34
N PHE A 10 13.39 1.30 -1.31
CA PHE A 10 14.73 1.40 -1.93
C PHE A 10 14.65 1.48 -3.46
N GLU A 11 13.71 0.77 -4.07
CA GLU A 11 13.48 0.71 -5.51
C GLU A 11 13.03 2.05 -6.08
N ALA A 12 12.25 2.84 -5.34
CA ALA A 12 11.90 4.20 -5.71
C ALA A 12 13.13 5.15 -5.68
N ALA A 13 14.18 4.78 -4.95
CA ALA A 13 15.44 5.51 -4.84
C ALA A 13 16.56 4.94 -5.73
N LEU A 14 16.37 3.74 -6.34
CA LEU A 14 17.36 3.10 -7.22
C LEU A 14 17.05 3.38 -8.70
N PRO A 15 18.07 3.58 -9.55
CA PRO A 15 17.88 3.60 -11.00
C PRO A 15 17.18 2.32 -11.50
N GLU A 16 16.26 2.47 -12.44
CA GLU A 16 15.38 1.40 -12.94
C GLU A 16 16.13 0.17 -13.48
N GLU A 17 17.35 0.37 -13.95
CA GLU A 17 18.26 -0.67 -14.44
C GLU A 17 18.62 -1.72 -13.37
N PHE A 18 18.64 -1.31 -12.10
CA PHE A 18 18.95 -2.19 -10.96
C PHE A 18 17.68 -2.73 -10.29
N ALA A 19 16.56 -2.01 -10.39
CA ALA A 19 15.28 -2.38 -9.78
C ALA A 19 14.56 -3.50 -10.56
N LYS A 20 14.56 -3.44 -11.90
CA LYS A 20 13.82 -4.36 -12.78
C LYS A 20 14.20 -5.84 -12.65
N PRO A 21 15.47 -6.27 -12.70
CA PRO A 21 15.85 -7.67 -12.55
C PRO A 21 15.49 -8.24 -11.16
N TYR A 22 15.52 -7.38 -10.16
CA TYR A 22 15.18 -7.74 -8.79
C TYR A 22 13.68 -7.99 -8.63
N ARG A 23 12.85 -7.13 -9.22
CA ARG A 23 11.38 -7.23 -9.24
C ARG A 23 10.93 -8.54 -9.87
N GLU A 24 11.47 -8.87 -11.05
CA GLU A 24 11.14 -10.12 -11.76
C GLU A 24 11.55 -11.37 -10.97
N THR A 25 12.68 -11.33 -10.28
CA THR A 25 13.16 -12.45 -9.46
C THR A 25 12.31 -12.62 -8.20
N LEU A 26 11.90 -11.52 -7.57
CA LEU A 26 11.04 -11.54 -6.39
C LEU A 26 9.63 -12.01 -6.73
N THR A 27 9.04 -11.56 -7.84
CA THR A 27 7.74 -12.04 -8.33
C THR A 27 7.78 -13.54 -8.59
N LYS A 28 8.82 -14.04 -9.26
CA LYS A 28 8.99 -15.50 -9.48
C LYS A 28 9.17 -16.29 -8.19
N LEU A 29 9.87 -15.74 -7.20
CA LEU A 29 9.99 -16.37 -5.88
C LEU A 29 8.65 -16.38 -5.12
N GLN A 30 7.80 -15.38 -5.36
CA GLN A 30 6.44 -15.30 -4.81
C GLN A 30 5.52 -16.39 -5.35
N GLU A 31 5.58 -16.61 -6.65
CA GLU A 31 4.72 -17.58 -7.33
C GLU A 31 5.18 -19.03 -7.15
N SER A 32 6.42 -19.26 -6.73
CA SER A 32 7.05 -20.59 -6.74
C SER A 32 7.28 -21.24 -5.37
N ALA A 33 6.92 -20.60 -4.26
CA ALA A 33 7.03 -21.23 -2.94
C ALA A 33 5.96 -22.33 -2.82
N PRO A 34 6.34 -23.63 -2.72
CA PRO A 34 5.36 -24.68 -2.55
C PRO A 34 4.62 -24.49 -1.21
N PRO A 35 3.31 -24.80 -1.16
CA PRO A 35 2.57 -24.73 0.09
C PRO A 35 3.19 -25.66 1.15
N LEU A 36 3.11 -25.25 2.42
CA LEU A 36 3.56 -26.11 3.51
C LEU A 36 2.77 -27.42 3.54
N PRO A 37 3.41 -28.53 3.82
CA PRO A 37 2.70 -29.77 4.10
C PRO A 37 1.74 -29.62 5.28
N ALA A 38 0.56 -30.23 5.23
CA ALA A 38 -0.46 -30.15 6.28
C ALA A 38 0.08 -30.47 7.70
N LYS A 39 0.99 -31.43 7.81
CA LYS A 39 1.64 -31.77 9.09
C LYS A 39 2.41 -30.58 9.71
N VAL A 40 3.02 -29.72 8.90
CA VAL A 40 3.75 -28.54 9.38
C VAL A 40 2.74 -27.46 9.80
N VAL A 41 1.68 -27.26 9.00
CA VAL A 41 0.58 -26.36 9.32
C VAL A 41 -0.06 -26.73 10.66
N HIS A 42 -0.43 -27.99 10.85
CA HIS A 42 -1.01 -28.47 12.10
C HIS A 42 -0.10 -28.27 13.31
N LYS A 43 1.23 -28.43 13.13
CA LYS A 43 2.19 -28.17 14.20
C LYS A 43 2.25 -26.68 14.58
N VAL A 44 2.14 -25.78 13.61
CA VAL A 44 2.08 -24.34 13.90
C VAL A 44 0.76 -24.02 14.62
N LEU A 45 -0.37 -24.52 14.14
CA LEU A 45 -1.68 -24.31 14.76
C LEU A 45 -1.73 -24.83 16.19
N ALA A 46 -1.22 -26.06 16.45
CA ALA A 46 -1.15 -26.62 17.79
C ALA A 46 -0.26 -25.80 18.72
N LYS A 47 0.84 -25.25 18.22
CA LYS A 47 1.72 -24.40 19.03
C LYS A 47 1.10 -23.04 19.37
N GLU A 48 0.37 -22.45 18.42
CA GLU A 48 -0.16 -21.08 18.53
C GLU A 48 -1.57 -21.03 19.15
N LEU A 49 -2.42 -22.02 18.87
CA LEU A 49 -3.81 -22.07 19.30
C LEU A 49 -4.10 -23.16 20.36
N GLY A 50 -3.09 -23.96 20.74
CA GLY A 50 -3.23 -25.08 21.67
C GLY A 50 -3.37 -26.43 20.95
N ASP A 51 -3.10 -27.53 21.68
CA ASP A 51 -3.15 -28.89 21.12
C ASP A 51 -4.57 -29.26 20.64
N ASP A 52 -5.58 -28.64 21.23
CA ASP A 52 -7.02 -28.76 20.93
C ASP A 52 -7.49 -27.77 19.84
N TRP A 53 -6.58 -27.17 19.09
CA TRP A 53 -6.88 -26.15 18.08
C TRP A 53 -8.00 -26.54 17.10
N ARG A 54 -8.16 -27.86 16.82
CA ARG A 54 -9.22 -28.36 15.92
C ARG A 54 -10.62 -28.11 16.44
N ASP A 55 -10.81 -28.02 17.75
CA ASP A 55 -12.10 -27.77 18.38
C ASP A 55 -12.61 -26.34 18.12
N ASN A 56 -11.74 -25.46 17.64
CA ASN A 56 -12.10 -24.13 17.20
C ASN A 56 -12.74 -24.11 15.78
N PHE A 57 -12.66 -25.22 15.04
CA PHE A 57 -13.14 -25.29 13.65
C PHE A 57 -14.13 -26.45 13.48
N THR A 58 -15.25 -26.20 12.79
CA THR A 58 -16.14 -27.26 12.32
C THR A 58 -15.60 -27.93 11.04
N SER A 59 -14.84 -27.18 10.23
CA SER A 59 -14.06 -27.70 9.11
C SER A 59 -12.79 -26.89 8.89
N PHE A 60 -11.74 -27.52 8.41
CA PHE A 60 -10.46 -26.89 8.07
C PHE A 60 -9.88 -27.53 6.81
N GLU A 61 -9.61 -26.73 5.77
CA GLU A 61 -9.00 -27.20 4.52
C GLU A 61 -7.48 -27.30 4.69
N ASP A 62 -6.94 -28.52 4.62
CA ASP A 62 -5.51 -28.77 4.74
C ASP A 62 -4.69 -28.21 3.56
N GLN A 63 -5.33 -28.02 2.39
CA GLN A 63 -4.70 -27.38 1.25
C GLN A 63 -4.81 -25.86 1.37
N ALA A 64 -3.70 -25.16 1.19
CA ALA A 64 -3.71 -23.69 1.18
C ALA A 64 -4.52 -23.18 0.00
N THR A 65 -5.40 -22.21 0.27
CA THR A 65 -6.23 -21.54 -0.74
C THR A 65 -5.44 -20.42 -1.43
N ALA A 66 -4.50 -19.79 -0.71
CA ALA A 66 -3.69 -18.70 -1.22
C ALA A 66 -2.33 -18.64 -0.51
N SER A 67 -1.35 -18.00 -1.18
CA SER A 67 -0.09 -17.61 -0.56
C SER A 67 -0.22 -16.23 0.08
N ALA A 68 0.40 -16.03 1.23
CA ALA A 68 0.64 -14.73 1.84
C ALA A 68 2.12 -14.39 1.74
N SER A 69 2.50 -13.14 2.04
CA SER A 69 3.89 -12.67 1.90
C SER A 69 4.91 -13.53 2.65
N ILE A 70 4.62 -13.86 3.88
CA ILE A 70 5.48 -14.68 4.76
C ILE A 70 4.76 -15.91 5.29
N GLY A 71 3.68 -16.34 4.61
CA GLY A 71 2.83 -17.43 5.05
C GLY A 71 1.89 -17.93 3.96
N GLN A 72 0.87 -18.62 4.38
CA GLN A 72 -0.20 -19.12 3.53
C GLN A 72 -1.56 -19.00 4.21
N VAL A 73 -2.63 -19.00 3.42
CA VAL A 73 -4.00 -18.85 3.88
C VAL A 73 -4.78 -20.13 3.60
N HIS A 74 -5.50 -20.61 4.61
CA HIS A 74 -6.42 -21.74 4.52
C HIS A 74 -7.86 -21.28 4.69
N ARG A 75 -8.79 -21.89 3.99
CA ARG A 75 -10.21 -21.72 4.25
C ARG A 75 -10.65 -22.68 5.37
N ALA A 76 -11.48 -22.18 6.25
CA ALA A 76 -12.03 -22.97 7.35
C ALA A 76 -13.42 -22.45 7.74
N VAL A 77 -14.13 -23.22 8.55
CA VAL A 77 -15.37 -22.78 9.21
C VAL A 77 -15.12 -22.78 10.71
N TRP A 78 -15.29 -21.63 11.34
CA TRP A 78 -15.12 -21.46 12.78
C TRP A 78 -16.24 -22.20 13.55
N LYS A 79 -16.03 -22.48 14.82
CA LYS A 79 -16.99 -23.23 15.65
C LYS A 79 -18.39 -22.62 15.77
N ASP A 80 -18.52 -21.34 15.50
CA ASP A 80 -19.82 -20.64 15.46
C ASP A 80 -20.50 -20.67 14.08
N GLY A 81 -19.89 -21.36 13.10
CA GLY A 81 -20.41 -21.48 11.73
C GLY A 81 -19.91 -20.38 10.79
N THR A 82 -19.07 -19.43 11.24
CA THR A 82 -18.51 -18.37 10.39
C THR A 82 -17.45 -18.94 9.45
N ASP A 83 -17.57 -18.66 8.14
CA ASP A 83 -16.49 -18.90 7.19
C ASP A 83 -15.29 -17.99 7.51
N VAL A 84 -14.09 -18.57 7.61
CA VAL A 84 -12.87 -17.85 7.99
C VAL A 84 -11.70 -18.14 7.09
N ALA A 85 -10.83 -17.14 6.96
CA ALA A 85 -9.48 -17.25 6.44
C ALA A 85 -8.50 -17.45 7.61
N VAL A 86 -7.69 -18.48 7.55
CA VAL A 86 -6.66 -18.78 8.54
C VAL A 86 -5.30 -18.52 7.90
N LYS A 87 -4.70 -17.38 8.21
CA LYS A 87 -3.37 -16.96 7.74
C LYS A 87 -2.31 -17.50 8.69
N ILE A 88 -1.37 -18.28 8.17
CA ILE A 88 -0.36 -19.01 8.95
C ILE A 88 1.02 -18.65 8.45
N GLN A 89 1.87 -18.19 9.34
CA GLN A 89 3.23 -17.78 9.01
C GLN A 89 4.13 -19.01 8.75
N TYR A 90 5.02 -18.90 7.77
CA TYR A 90 6.04 -19.93 7.50
C TYR A 90 7.00 -20.03 8.70
N PRO A 91 7.24 -21.24 9.22
CA PRO A 91 8.25 -21.45 10.26
C PRO A 91 9.62 -20.92 9.84
N GLY A 92 10.25 -20.10 10.68
CA GLY A 92 11.56 -19.52 10.41
C GLY A 92 11.54 -18.27 9.50
N ALA A 93 10.39 -17.84 8.99
CA ALA A 93 10.32 -16.65 8.10
C ALA A 93 10.71 -15.37 8.82
N ALA A 94 10.25 -15.18 10.05
CA ALA A 94 10.61 -14.01 10.85
C ALA A 94 12.11 -13.96 11.14
N GLU A 95 12.68 -15.09 11.56
CA GLU A 95 14.09 -15.22 11.88
C GLU A 95 14.97 -15.00 10.64
N ALA A 96 14.55 -15.51 9.49
CA ALA A 96 15.25 -15.30 8.21
C ALA A 96 15.23 -13.81 7.80
N LEU A 97 14.09 -13.14 7.86
CA LEU A 97 13.97 -11.72 7.53
C LEU A 97 14.83 -10.84 8.44
N VAL A 98 14.82 -11.08 9.75
CA VAL A 98 15.67 -10.36 10.69
C VAL A 98 17.16 -10.63 10.43
N SER A 99 17.53 -11.88 10.08
CA SER A 99 18.91 -12.22 9.70
C SER A 99 19.36 -11.48 8.45
N ASP A 100 18.52 -11.43 7.43
CA ASP A 100 18.80 -10.74 6.17
C ASP A 100 18.99 -9.22 6.39
N LEU A 101 18.15 -8.61 7.23
CA LEU A 101 18.31 -7.22 7.65
C LEU A 101 19.65 -6.96 8.33
N ASN A 102 20.04 -7.82 9.26
CA ASN A 102 21.32 -7.69 9.94
C ASN A 102 22.50 -7.78 8.96
N GLN A 103 22.37 -8.57 7.89
CA GLN A 103 23.38 -8.62 6.83
C GLN A 103 23.41 -7.31 6.04
N ILE A 104 22.26 -6.79 5.61
CA ILE A 104 22.20 -5.51 4.90
C ILE A 104 22.77 -4.37 5.75
N GLN A 105 22.45 -4.35 7.04
CA GLN A 105 23.00 -3.35 7.96
C GLN A 105 24.54 -3.40 8.06
N ARG A 106 25.15 -4.58 7.96
CA ARG A 106 26.61 -4.70 7.89
C ARG A 106 27.19 -4.10 6.61
N PHE A 107 26.48 -4.24 5.50
CA PHE A 107 26.90 -3.67 4.20
C PHE A 107 26.52 -2.18 4.04
N SER A 108 25.60 -1.64 4.85
CA SER A 108 25.16 -0.23 4.76
C SER A 108 26.31 0.77 4.89
N LYS A 109 27.35 0.43 5.68
CA LYS A 109 28.58 1.24 5.81
C LYS A 109 29.33 1.39 4.47
N ILE A 110 29.27 0.36 3.62
CA ILE A 110 29.90 0.36 2.29
C ILE A 110 29.06 1.21 1.33
N PHE A 111 27.74 1.12 1.42
CA PHE A 111 26.81 1.93 0.62
C PHE A 111 26.92 3.43 0.93
N GLY A 112 27.16 3.82 2.21
CA GLY A 112 27.40 5.21 2.58
C GLY A 112 28.65 5.84 1.92
N LEU A 113 29.63 5.01 1.49
CA LEU A 113 30.80 5.46 0.71
C LEU A 113 30.45 5.72 -0.77
N VAL A 114 29.44 5.02 -1.29
CA VAL A 114 29.02 5.12 -2.70
C VAL A 114 27.93 6.18 -2.90
N LEU A 115 27.13 6.44 -1.85
CA LEU A 115 26.02 7.39 -1.84
C LEU A 115 26.19 8.42 -0.71
N PRO A 116 27.15 9.34 -0.80
CA PRO A 116 27.51 10.25 0.30
C PRO A 116 26.41 11.26 0.71
N GLY A 117 25.32 11.35 -0.06
CA GLY A 117 24.17 12.23 0.25
C GLY A 117 23.02 11.54 1.00
N VAL A 118 23.13 10.23 1.32
CA VAL A 118 22.04 9.48 1.97
C VAL A 118 22.49 9.02 3.35
N ASP A 119 21.80 9.48 4.41
CA ASP A 119 22.00 8.92 5.76
C ASP A 119 21.33 7.53 5.83
N MET A 120 22.16 6.50 5.74
CA MET A 120 21.72 5.10 5.75
C MET A 120 21.21 4.63 7.11
N LYS A 121 21.56 5.32 8.21
CA LYS A 121 21.23 4.84 9.55
C LYS A 121 19.73 4.96 9.87
N PRO A 122 19.09 6.13 9.71
CA PRO A 122 17.63 6.27 9.91
C PRO A 122 16.83 5.35 8.98
N LEU A 123 17.28 5.22 7.73
CA LEU A 123 16.64 4.35 6.75
C LEU A 123 16.67 2.88 7.17
N MET A 124 17.79 2.40 7.71
CA MET A 124 17.92 1.02 8.20
C MET A 124 17.13 0.78 9.50
N GLU A 125 17.04 1.79 10.36
CA GLU A 125 16.24 1.72 11.58
C GLU A 125 14.75 1.64 11.24
N GLU A 126 14.26 2.45 10.31
CA GLU A 126 12.90 2.41 9.82
C GLU A 126 12.58 1.07 9.14
N LEU A 127 13.47 0.59 8.26
CA LEU A 127 13.32 -0.71 7.60
C LEU A 127 13.23 -1.85 8.61
N ARG A 128 14.04 -1.80 9.67
CA ARG A 128 14.00 -2.78 10.74
C ARG A 128 12.69 -2.74 11.51
N ALA A 129 12.22 -1.56 11.88
CA ALA A 129 10.95 -1.39 12.59
C ALA A 129 9.81 -1.99 11.76
N ARG A 130 9.73 -1.69 10.47
CA ARG A 130 8.70 -2.21 9.56
C ARG A 130 8.73 -3.73 9.41
N ILE A 131 9.92 -4.33 9.31
CA ILE A 131 10.01 -5.80 9.22
C ILE A 131 9.58 -6.46 10.53
N ILE A 132 9.91 -5.88 11.69
CA ILE A 132 9.47 -6.40 12.98
C ILE A 132 7.95 -6.35 13.10
N GLU A 133 7.32 -5.24 12.72
CA GLU A 133 5.87 -5.10 12.70
C GLU A 133 5.23 -6.14 11.78
N GLU A 134 5.81 -6.36 10.62
CA GLU A 134 5.29 -7.24 9.59
C GLU A 134 5.35 -8.73 9.91
N VAL A 135 6.31 -9.15 10.73
CA VAL A 135 6.43 -10.56 11.15
C VAL A 135 5.57 -10.91 12.35
N ASP A 136 4.85 -9.94 12.93
CA ASP A 136 3.93 -10.16 14.04
C ASP A 136 2.48 -9.92 13.61
N TYR A 137 1.71 -11.01 13.46
CA TYR A 137 0.31 -10.91 13.03
C TYR A 137 -0.62 -10.24 14.07
N LEU A 138 -0.15 -9.98 15.29
CA LEU A 138 -0.91 -9.17 16.23
C LEU A 138 -1.02 -7.72 15.78
N TYR A 139 0.03 -7.15 15.16
CA TYR A 139 -0.02 -5.82 14.57
C TYR A 139 -1.00 -5.75 13.39
N GLU A 140 -0.99 -6.78 12.53
CA GLU A 140 -1.94 -6.88 11.43
C GLU A 140 -3.37 -6.99 11.96
N ALA A 141 -3.62 -7.81 12.99
CA ALA A 141 -4.91 -7.97 13.61
C ALA A 141 -5.43 -6.68 14.28
N GLU A 142 -4.53 -5.91 14.92
CA GLU A 142 -4.85 -4.60 15.51
C GLU A 142 -5.30 -3.61 14.43
N ALA A 143 -4.50 -3.47 13.36
CA ALA A 143 -4.81 -2.58 12.24
C ALA A 143 -6.11 -2.99 11.52
N GLN A 144 -6.30 -4.27 11.26
CA GLN A 144 -7.52 -4.81 10.67
C GLN A 144 -8.75 -4.55 11.54
N SER A 145 -8.63 -4.73 12.87
CA SER A 145 -9.73 -4.50 13.81
C SER A 145 -10.10 -3.01 13.91
N ALA A 146 -9.12 -2.12 13.88
CA ALA A 146 -9.36 -0.68 13.85
C ALA A 146 -10.12 -0.28 12.57
N CYS A 147 -9.67 -0.78 11.40
CA CYS A 147 -10.37 -0.56 10.13
C CYS A 147 -11.77 -1.21 10.14
N TYR A 148 -11.93 -2.44 10.66
CA TYR A 148 -13.24 -3.06 10.78
C TYR A 148 -14.22 -2.17 11.57
N THR A 149 -13.80 -1.64 12.72
CA THR A 149 -14.63 -0.75 13.54
C THR A 149 -14.97 0.55 12.80
N ALA A 150 -13.99 1.14 12.10
CA ALA A 150 -14.17 2.39 11.38
C ALA A 150 -15.12 2.26 10.16
N TYR A 151 -15.20 1.07 9.56
CA TYR A 151 -16.00 0.78 8.36
C TYR A 151 -17.15 -0.19 8.64
N GLU A 152 -17.53 -0.40 9.91
CA GLU A 152 -18.68 -1.21 10.24
C GLU A 152 -19.96 -0.63 9.61
N ASN A 153 -20.69 -1.47 8.85
CA ASN A 153 -21.87 -1.08 8.08
C ASN A 153 -21.62 -0.02 6.97
N ASP A 154 -20.38 0.16 6.53
CA ASP A 154 -20.08 1.05 5.41
C ASP A 154 -20.74 0.49 4.12
N PRO A 155 -21.40 1.34 3.30
CA PRO A 155 -22.12 0.89 2.11
C PRO A 155 -21.20 0.47 0.96
N ASP A 156 -19.93 0.89 0.96
CA ASP A 156 -19.01 0.72 -0.16
C ASP A 156 -17.77 -0.11 0.18
N ILE A 157 -17.44 -0.22 1.48
CA ILE A 157 -16.19 -0.84 1.95
C ILE A 157 -16.53 -1.94 2.95
N ALA A 158 -15.90 -3.10 2.80
CA ALA A 158 -16.01 -4.22 3.72
C ALA A 158 -14.64 -4.64 4.23
N ILE A 159 -14.50 -4.70 5.55
CA ILE A 159 -13.29 -5.17 6.22
C ILE A 159 -13.63 -6.49 6.93
N PRO A 160 -12.85 -7.57 6.78
CA PRO A 160 -13.11 -8.81 7.46
C PRO A 160 -12.88 -8.67 8.97
N ARG A 161 -13.84 -9.11 9.78
CA ARG A 161 -13.71 -9.13 11.25
C ARG A 161 -12.61 -10.10 11.68
N VAL A 162 -11.72 -9.68 12.57
CA VAL A 162 -10.74 -10.56 13.21
C VAL A 162 -11.49 -11.44 14.23
N VAL A 163 -11.26 -12.75 14.14
CA VAL A 163 -11.84 -13.75 15.07
C VAL A 163 -10.86 -14.04 16.21
N THR A 164 -9.60 -14.31 15.86
CA THR A 164 -8.51 -14.48 16.83
C THR A 164 -7.16 -14.27 16.13
N ALA A 165 -6.15 -13.91 16.90
CA ALA A 165 -4.79 -13.74 16.41
C ALA A 165 -3.75 -14.17 17.45
N THR A 166 -2.61 -14.62 16.96
CA THR A 166 -1.35 -14.79 17.68
C THR A 166 -0.24 -14.17 16.88
N THR A 167 1.00 -14.23 17.32
CA THR A 167 2.13 -13.70 16.56
C THR A 167 2.32 -14.39 15.19
N LYS A 168 1.81 -15.63 14.99
CA LYS A 168 2.03 -16.44 13.79
C LYS A 168 0.76 -16.95 13.09
N VAL A 169 -0.39 -16.72 13.68
CA VAL A 169 -1.70 -17.13 13.13
C VAL A 169 -2.66 -15.98 13.25
N LEU A 170 -3.33 -15.65 12.15
CA LEU A 170 -4.44 -14.69 12.11
C LEU A 170 -5.67 -15.39 11.52
N VAL A 171 -6.76 -15.40 12.27
CA VAL A 171 -8.05 -15.90 11.82
C VAL A 171 -9.00 -14.72 11.66
N SER A 172 -9.48 -14.52 10.45
CA SER A 172 -10.44 -13.45 10.14
C SER A 172 -11.59 -13.98 9.30
N GLN A 173 -12.69 -13.27 9.26
CA GLN A 173 -13.85 -13.60 8.44
C GLN A 173 -13.42 -13.77 6.97
N TRP A 174 -13.97 -14.79 6.31
CA TRP A 174 -13.80 -14.94 4.87
C TRP A 174 -14.71 -13.96 4.13
N LEU A 175 -14.15 -13.22 3.18
CA LEU A 175 -14.93 -12.39 2.27
C LEU A 175 -14.99 -13.06 0.90
N ASP A 176 -16.18 -13.53 0.52
CA ASP A 176 -16.41 -13.98 -0.85
C ASP A 176 -16.52 -12.81 -1.79
N GLY A 177 -15.87 -12.91 -2.95
CA GLY A 177 -15.90 -11.85 -3.95
C GLY A 177 -14.93 -12.13 -5.10
N LYS A 178 -15.11 -11.40 -6.18
CA LYS A 178 -14.27 -11.46 -7.37
C LYS A 178 -12.93 -10.78 -7.09
N PRO A 179 -11.78 -11.47 -7.21
CA PRO A 179 -10.47 -10.83 -7.04
C PRO A 179 -10.33 -9.59 -7.94
N LEU A 180 -9.73 -8.53 -7.43
CA LEU A 180 -9.57 -7.30 -8.24
C LEU A 180 -8.76 -7.54 -9.52
N ALA A 181 -7.81 -8.48 -9.49
CA ALA A 181 -7.08 -8.90 -10.69
C ALA A 181 -8.01 -9.44 -11.80
N ASP A 182 -9.09 -10.16 -11.42
CA ASP A 182 -10.09 -10.66 -12.36
C ASP A 182 -11.03 -9.53 -12.82
N VAL A 183 -11.34 -8.57 -11.95
CA VAL A 183 -12.08 -7.35 -12.34
C VAL A 183 -11.27 -6.55 -13.36
N ILE A 184 -9.98 -6.38 -13.16
CA ILE A 184 -9.06 -5.72 -14.12
C ILE A 184 -9.05 -6.46 -15.45
N LYS A 185 -8.97 -7.79 -15.42
CA LYS A 185 -8.84 -8.63 -16.63
C LYS A 185 -10.13 -8.72 -17.43
N SER A 186 -11.27 -8.87 -16.78
CA SER A 186 -12.53 -9.27 -17.44
C SER A 186 -13.79 -8.64 -16.84
N GLY A 187 -13.66 -7.68 -15.92
CA GLY A 187 -14.79 -6.94 -15.34
C GLY A 187 -15.45 -6.04 -16.37
N THR A 188 -16.74 -5.77 -16.17
CA THR A 188 -17.46 -4.74 -16.89
C THR A 188 -16.93 -3.36 -16.54
N GLN A 189 -17.14 -2.36 -17.38
CA GLN A 189 -16.72 -0.97 -17.06
C GLN A 189 -17.39 -0.47 -15.76
N LYS A 190 -18.63 -0.87 -15.50
CA LYS A 190 -19.33 -0.55 -14.24
C LYS A 190 -18.62 -1.12 -13.02
N GLU A 191 -18.22 -2.40 -13.06
CA GLU A 191 -17.46 -3.04 -11.97
C GLU A 191 -16.10 -2.37 -11.77
N ARG A 192 -15.39 -2.05 -12.84
CA ARG A 192 -14.08 -1.38 -12.79
C ARG A 192 -14.19 0.03 -12.22
N ASN A 193 -15.22 0.79 -12.62
CA ASN A 193 -15.48 2.13 -12.10
C ASN A 193 -15.83 2.08 -10.62
N ALA A 194 -16.73 1.20 -10.22
CA ALA A 194 -17.13 1.03 -8.81
C ALA A 194 -15.92 0.64 -7.95
N ALA A 195 -15.14 -0.36 -8.36
CA ALA A 195 -13.95 -0.77 -7.64
C ALA A 195 -12.92 0.37 -7.50
N GLY A 196 -12.70 1.14 -8.58
CA GLY A 196 -11.80 2.29 -8.55
C GLY A 196 -12.26 3.37 -7.57
N MET A 197 -13.54 3.73 -7.59
CA MET A 197 -14.12 4.73 -6.69
C MET A 197 -14.09 4.28 -5.22
N HIS A 198 -14.44 3.03 -4.94
CA HIS A 198 -14.41 2.51 -3.56
C HIS A 198 -12.99 2.41 -3.00
N ILE A 199 -12.01 2.04 -3.83
CA ILE A 199 -10.59 2.04 -3.43
C ILE A 199 -10.11 3.48 -3.19
N ALA A 200 -10.50 4.46 -4.02
CA ALA A 200 -10.17 5.87 -3.79
C ALA A 200 -10.75 6.35 -2.45
N ARG A 201 -12.04 6.09 -2.22
CA ARG A 201 -12.72 6.40 -0.96
C ARG A 201 -12.02 5.78 0.24
N PHE A 202 -11.68 4.50 0.18
CA PHE A 202 -10.95 3.83 1.26
C PHE A 202 -9.64 4.55 1.58
N HIS A 203 -8.80 4.85 0.57
CA HIS A 203 -7.52 5.51 0.80
C HIS A 203 -7.65 6.95 1.29
N PHE A 204 -8.66 7.70 0.83
CA PHE A 204 -8.90 9.08 1.31
C PHE A 204 -9.43 9.12 2.73
N THR A 205 -10.19 8.12 3.16
CA THR A 205 -10.91 8.17 4.44
C THR A 205 -10.27 7.37 5.56
N CYS A 206 -9.44 6.36 5.24
CA CYS A 206 -8.86 5.47 6.23
C CYS A 206 -7.98 6.19 7.27
N PRO A 207 -7.15 7.19 6.90
CA PRO A 207 -6.39 7.97 7.88
C PRO A 207 -7.29 8.71 8.87
N ASP A 208 -8.35 9.36 8.42
CA ASP A 208 -9.22 10.13 9.31
C ASP A 208 -10.18 9.24 10.11
N ARG A 209 -10.63 8.10 9.55
CA ARG A 209 -11.59 7.20 10.21
C ARG A 209 -10.95 6.18 11.13
N ALA A 210 -9.80 5.64 10.76
CA ALA A 210 -9.12 4.57 11.48
C ALA A 210 -7.76 4.99 12.06
N GLY A 211 -7.27 6.20 11.76
CA GLY A 211 -5.92 6.64 12.14
C GLY A 211 -4.81 5.87 11.40
N LEU A 212 -5.13 5.27 10.27
CA LEU A 212 -4.25 4.34 9.54
C LEU A 212 -4.22 4.67 8.05
N LEU A 213 -3.05 4.61 7.44
CA LEU A 213 -2.87 4.57 5.99
C LEU A 213 -2.54 3.13 5.57
N HIS A 214 -3.40 2.51 4.77
CA HIS A 214 -3.13 1.21 4.17
C HIS A 214 -2.05 1.34 3.10
N ALA A 215 -0.83 0.89 3.41
CA ALA A 215 0.37 1.20 2.62
C ALA A 215 0.75 0.12 1.60
N ASP A 216 -0.15 -0.81 1.27
CA ASP A 216 0.06 -1.84 0.25
C ASP A 216 -1.04 -1.85 -0.83
N PRO A 217 -1.08 -0.84 -1.73
CA PRO A 217 -2.05 -0.78 -2.82
C PRO A 217 -1.70 -1.79 -3.92
N HIS A 218 -2.03 -3.06 -3.68
CA HIS A 218 -1.83 -4.16 -4.61
C HIS A 218 -3.18 -4.82 -4.96
N PRO A 219 -3.46 -5.18 -6.23
CA PRO A 219 -4.74 -5.80 -6.60
C PRO A 219 -5.10 -7.07 -5.82
N GLY A 220 -4.11 -7.82 -5.34
CA GLY A 220 -4.30 -9.02 -4.51
C GLY A 220 -4.96 -8.75 -3.15
N ASN A 221 -4.93 -7.50 -2.68
CA ASN A 221 -5.47 -7.10 -1.38
C ASN A 221 -6.93 -6.66 -1.45
N PHE A 222 -7.55 -6.70 -2.65
CA PHE A 222 -8.92 -6.22 -2.85
C PHE A 222 -9.80 -7.26 -3.53
N ARG A 223 -11.08 -7.29 -3.16
CA ARG A 223 -12.13 -8.09 -3.81
C ARG A 223 -13.38 -7.25 -4.05
N LEU A 224 -13.99 -7.39 -5.21
CA LEU A 224 -15.32 -6.84 -5.47
C LEU A 224 -16.34 -7.87 -5.01
N LEU A 225 -17.12 -7.53 -3.98
CA LEU A 225 -18.15 -8.41 -3.39
C LEU A 225 -19.40 -8.42 -4.25
N GLU A 226 -20.28 -9.41 -4.04
CA GLU A 226 -21.54 -9.55 -4.79
C GLU A 226 -22.52 -8.39 -4.57
N ASP A 227 -22.47 -7.78 -3.37
CA ASP A 227 -23.27 -6.61 -3.01
C ASP A 227 -22.70 -5.28 -3.57
N GLY A 228 -21.58 -5.33 -4.28
CA GLY A 228 -20.91 -4.20 -4.91
C GLY A 228 -19.86 -3.49 -4.05
N ARG A 229 -19.72 -3.83 -2.78
CA ARG A 229 -18.67 -3.28 -1.91
C ARG A 229 -17.29 -3.76 -2.32
N ILE A 230 -16.28 -2.98 -1.96
CA ILE A 230 -14.88 -3.42 -2.04
C ILE A 230 -14.45 -4.06 -0.71
N GLY A 231 -14.02 -5.31 -0.74
CA GLY A 231 -13.38 -5.99 0.38
C GLY A 231 -11.89 -5.69 0.42
N VAL A 232 -11.36 -5.30 1.59
CA VAL A 232 -9.92 -5.07 1.82
C VAL A 232 -9.40 -6.17 2.74
N LEU A 233 -8.35 -6.91 2.32
CA LEU A 233 -8.02 -8.20 2.92
C LEU A 233 -6.72 -8.24 3.75
N ASP A 234 -5.70 -7.47 3.42
CA ASP A 234 -4.37 -7.54 4.04
C ASP A 234 -4.02 -6.21 4.72
N PHE A 235 -3.76 -6.24 6.02
CA PHE A 235 -3.44 -5.08 6.85
C PHE A 235 -2.01 -5.14 7.43
N GLY A 236 -1.18 -6.05 6.93
CA GLY A 236 0.20 -6.22 7.38
C GLY A 236 1.13 -5.06 7.02
N ALA A 237 0.71 -4.14 6.14
CA ALA A 237 1.46 -2.95 5.80
C ALA A 237 0.59 -1.71 6.01
N CYS A 238 0.40 -1.32 7.26
CA CYS A 238 -0.30 -0.08 7.63
C CYS A 238 0.67 0.91 8.26
N ASN A 239 0.51 2.20 7.94
CA ASN A 239 1.18 3.29 8.64
C ASN A 239 0.22 4.00 9.58
N ARG A 240 0.68 4.37 10.77
CA ARG A 240 -0.14 5.12 11.72
C ARG A 240 -0.18 6.59 11.31
N LEU A 241 -1.39 7.11 11.10
CA LEU A 241 -1.69 8.53 10.86
C LEU A 241 -2.83 8.93 11.80
N PRO A 242 -2.58 9.02 13.11
CA PRO A 242 -3.63 9.20 14.11
C PRO A 242 -4.38 10.54 13.97
N ASP A 243 -3.75 11.54 13.36
CA ASP A 243 -4.32 12.86 13.11
C ASP A 243 -4.79 13.03 11.64
N GLY A 244 -4.97 11.92 10.92
CA GLY A 244 -5.31 11.92 9.49
C GLY A 244 -4.14 12.30 8.59
N PHE A 245 -4.44 12.78 7.37
CA PHE A 245 -3.40 13.26 6.47
C PHE A 245 -2.74 14.54 7.00
N PRO A 246 -1.40 14.66 6.92
CA PRO A 246 -0.69 15.85 7.38
C PRO A 246 -1.21 17.13 6.73
N GLU A 247 -1.42 18.20 7.52
CA GLU A 247 -1.84 19.50 7.00
C GLU A 247 -0.95 20.05 5.88
N PRO A 248 0.40 19.91 5.92
CA PRO A 248 1.24 20.33 4.80
C PRO A 248 0.87 19.61 3.49
N PHE A 249 0.53 18.31 3.52
CA PHE A 249 0.10 17.57 2.34
C PHE A 249 -1.17 18.18 1.71
N LYS A 250 -2.17 18.48 2.52
CA LYS A 250 -3.43 19.10 2.07
C LYS A 250 -3.19 20.49 1.48
N ASN A 251 -2.35 21.29 2.13
CA ASN A 251 -1.96 22.64 1.65
C ASN A 251 -1.22 22.59 0.31
N LEU A 252 -0.28 21.65 0.15
CA LEU A 252 0.45 21.46 -1.10
C LEU A 252 -0.48 21.03 -2.23
N LEU A 253 -1.41 20.11 -1.94
CA LEU A 253 -2.44 19.68 -2.90
C LEU A 253 -3.32 20.86 -3.34
N LYS A 254 -3.75 21.70 -2.39
CA LYS A 254 -4.51 22.90 -2.68
C LYS A 254 -3.75 23.88 -3.57
N HIS A 255 -2.50 24.21 -3.22
CA HIS A 255 -1.69 25.13 -4.04
C HIS A 255 -1.47 24.61 -5.46
N ALA A 256 -1.32 23.30 -5.63
CA ALA A 256 -1.19 22.69 -6.95
C ALA A 256 -2.50 22.72 -7.74
N LEU A 257 -3.67 22.59 -7.08
CA LEU A 257 -4.98 22.69 -7.73
C LEU A 257 -5.32 24.14 -8.11
N ASP A 258 -4.91 25.11 -7.31
CA ASP A 258 -5.10 26.55 -7.55
C ASP A 258 -4.10 27.15 -8.57
N ASP A 259 -3.22 26.32 -9.17
CA ASP A 259 -2.12 26.75 -10.06
C ASP A 259 -1.20 27.80 -9.42
N ASN A 260 -1.09 27.81 -8.08
CA ASN A 260 -0.26 28.75 -7.36
C ASN A 260 1.17 28.22 -7.19
N ALA A 261 1.96 28.34 -8.25
CA ALA A 261 3.34 27.83 -8.31
C ALA A 261 4.23 28.39 -7.20
N GLN A 262 4.09 29.69 -6.85
CA GLN A 262 4.93 30.30 -5.83
C GLN A 262 4.59 29.78 -4.42
N ALA A 263 3.30 29.72 -4.06
CA ALA A 263 2.89 29.19 -2.75
C ALA A 263 3.24 27.69 -2.61
N LEU A 264 3.12 26.92 -3.71
CA LEU A 264 3.55 25.53 -3.76
C LEU A 264 5.06 25.39 -3.50
N TYR A 265 5.87 26.20 -4.17
CA TYR A 265 7.33 26.22 -4.00
C TYR A 265 7.74 26.61 -2.57
N ASP A 266 7.11 27.65 -2.00
CA ASP A 266 7.39 28.10 -0.63
C ASP A 266 7.00 27.00 0.38
N GLY A 267 5.87 26.34 0.19
CA GLY A 267 5.45 25.17 0.97
C GLY A 267 6.46 24.02 0.86
N PHE A 268 6.90 23.69 -0.36
CA PHE A 268 7.90 22.64 -0.58
C PHE A 268 9.23 22.92 0.12
N LYS A 269 9.69 24.17 0.13
CA LYS A 269 10.88 24.56 0.91
C LYS A 269 10.65 24.44 2.41
N LYS A 270 9.51 24.93 2.89
CA LYS A 270 9.14 24.90 4.32
C LYS A 270 9.09 23.48 4.86
N ASP A 271 8.50 22.54 4.09
CA ASP A 271 8.23 21.17 4.52
C ASP A 271 9.34 20.19 4.09
N GLY A 272 10.48 20.70 3.57
CA GLY A 272 11.68 19.93 3.28
C GLY A 272 11.66 19.11 1.98
N PHE A 273 10.70 19.33 1.10
CA PHE A 273 10.69 18.73 -0.26
C PHE A 273 11.71 19.40 -1.19
N ILE A 274 12.09 20.64 -0.92
CA ILE A 274 13.20 21.33 -1.58
C ILE A 274 14.21 21.71 -0.50
N LEU A 275 15.44 21.20 -0.61
CA LEU A 275 16.50 21.50 0.34
C LEU A 275 16.92 22.99 0.24
N PRO A 276 17.40 23.60 1.33
CA PRO A 276 17.71 25.04 1.37
C PRO A 276 18.66 25.53 0.27
N GLU A 277 19.62 24.68 -0.11
CA GLU A 277 20.65 24.96 -1.13
C GLU A 277 20.16 24.72 -2.56
N VAL A 278 19.00 24.14 -2.74
CA VAL A 278 18.43 23.85 -4.05
C VAL A 278 17.53 24.98 -4.49
N ASP A 279 17.77 25.51 -5.68
CA ASP A 279 16.94 26.52 -6.34
C ASP A 279 16.36 25.94 -7.64
N VAL A 280 15.04 25.95 -7.73
CA VAL A 280 14.28 25.42 -8.89
C VAL A 280 13.18 26.39 -9.28
N ASP A 281 12.80 26.41 -10.56
CA ASP A 281 11.70 27.23 -11.04
C ASP A 281 10.37 26.74 -10.42
N PRO A 282 9.61 27.60 -9.71
CA PRO A 282 8.32 27.25 -9.14
C PRO A 282 7.34 26.67 -10.17
N ASN A 283 7.35 27.14 -11.41
CA ASN A 283 6.47 26.63 -12.48
C ASN A 283 6.83 25.19 -12.85
N LEU A 284 8.11 24.83 -12.88
CA LEU A 284 8.52 23.46 -13.15
C LEU A 284 8.15 22.52 -12.01
N VAL A 285 8.16 22.98 -10.76
CA VAL A 285 7.65 22.20 -9.60
C VAL A 285 6.16 21.93 -9.76
N LEU A 286 5.37 22.94 -10.12
CA LEU A 286 3.95 22.79 -10.40
C LEU A 286 3.71 21.81 -11.56
N GLU A 287 4.40 21.97 -12.67
CA GLU A 287 4.31 21.06 -13.82
C GLU A 287 4.65 19.61 -13.44
N TYR A 288 5.64 19.40 -12.57
CA TYR A 288 6.00 18.07 -12.08
C TYR A 288 4.84 17.39 -11.36
N LEU A 289 4.03 18.16 -10.60
CA LEU A 289 2.90 17.64 -9.82
C LEU A 289 1.59 17.52 -10.61
N VAL A 290 1.51 18.06 -11.83
CA VAL A 290 0.27 18.00 -12.65
C VAL A 290 -0.35 16.60 -12.70
N PRO A 291 0.40 15.48 -12.89
CA PRO A 291 -0.21 14.15 -12.93
C PRO A 291 -0.96 13.75 -11.65
N LEU A 292 -0.53 14.28 -10.51
CA LEU A 292 -1.16 13.97 -9.22
C LEU A 292 -2.49 14.73 -9.03
N VAL A 293 -2.58 15.93 -9.59
CA VAL A 293 -3.75 16.81 -9.42
C VAL A 293 -4.71 16.81 -10.63
N GLU A 294 -4.28 16.38 -11.80
CA GLU A 294 -5.09 16.34 -13.01
C GLU A 294 -6.42 15.59 -12.83
N PRO A 295 -6.45 14.42 -12.12
CA PRO A 295 -7.70 13.72 -11.86
C PRO A 295 -8.71 14.50 -11.01
N LEU A 296 -8.23 15.49 -10.25
CA LEU A 296 -9.05 16.33 -9.37
C LEU A 296 -9.45 17.67 -10.01
N ARG A 297 -8.97 17.97 -11.23
CA ARG A 297 -9.28 19.21 -11.94
C ARG A 297 -10.57 19.15 -12.75
N THR A 298 -11.06 17.95 -13.05
CA THR A 298 -12.27 17.74 -13.87
C THR A 298 -13.37 17.07 -13.06
N PRO A 299 -14.65 17.36 -13.35
CA PRO A 299 -15.77 16.69 -12.67
C PRO A 299 -15.74 15.16 -12.79
N THR A 300 -15.27 14.67 -13.94
CA THR A 300 -15.08 13.24 -14.20
C THR A 300 -13.72 13.04 -14.83
N PHE A 301 -12.95 12.09 -14.33
CA PHE A 301 -11.66 11.72 -14.88
C PHE A 301 -11.63 10.23 -15.21
N LYS A 302 -11.00 9.90 -16.35
CA LYS A 302 -10.76 8.52 -16.76
C LYS A 302 -9.27 8.20 -16.70
N TYR A 303 -8.89 7.36 -15.76
CA TYR A 303 -7.56 6.79 -15.75
C TYR A 303 -7.38 5.82 -16.92
N SER A 304 -6.20 5.78 -17.52
CA SER A 304 -5.88 4.82 -18.56
C SER A 304 -4.40 4.43 -18.54
N ARG A 305 -4.08 3.29 -19.14
CA ARG A 305 -2.68 2.86 -19.28
C ARG A 305 -1.89 3.79 -20.18
N ASP A 306 -2.55 4.37 -21.19
CA ASP A 306 -1.92 5.34 -22.10
C ASP A 306 -1.58 6.63 -21.36
N TRP A 307 -2.52 7.17 -20.58
CA TRP A 307 -2.27 8.32 -19.72
C TRP A 307 -1.08 8.07 -18.78
N LEU A 308 -1.04 6.92 -18.09
CA LEU A 308 0.07 6.58 -17.19
C LEU A 308 1.41 6.50 -17.94
N ARG A 309 1.40 5.95 -19.15
CA ARG A 309 2.60 5.87 -20.01
C ARG A 309 3.09 7.25 -20.42
N ASP A 310 2.16 8.15 -20.79
CA ASP A 310 2.48 9.52 -21.17
C ASP A 310 3.07 10.30 -19.99
N GLN A 311 2.49 10.13 -18.77
CA GLN A 311 3.05 10.75 -17.58
C GLN A 311 4.44 10.19 -17.24
N SER A 312 4.63 8.87 -17.34
CA SER A 312 5.93 8.22 -17.11
C SER A 312 6.98 8.67 -18.12
N ALA A 313 6.61 8.81 -19.39
CA ALA A 313 7.51 9.32 -20.43
C ALA A 313 7.90 10.78 -20.18
N ARG A 314 6.96 11.62 -19.72
CA ARG A 314 7.20 13.02 -19.38
C ARG A 314 8.22 13.18 -18.26
N VAL A 315 8.11 12.38 -17.19
CA VAL A 315 9.01 12.41 -16.04
C VAL A 315 10.33 11.68 -16.33
N GLY A 316 10.32 10.68 -17.21
CA GLY A 316 11.48 9.85 -17.51
C GLY A 316 12.37 10.38 -18.67
N ASP A 317 11.93 11.35 -19.47
CA ASP A 317 12.76 11.90 -20.58
C ASP A 317 13.74 12.96 -20.05
N PRO A 318 15.06 12.69 -20.03
CA PRO A 318 16.06 13.63 -19.52
C PRO A 318 16.11 14.97 -20.27
N ARG A 319 15.53 15.03 -21.48
CA ARG A 319 15.42 16.25 -22.29
C ARG A 319 14.29 17.16 -21.78
N ASN A 320 13.33 16.60 -21.04
CA ASN A 320 12.26 17.37 -20.45
C ASN A 320 12.77 18.10 -19.20
N PRO A 321 12.62 19.43 -19.09
CA PRO A 321 13.00 20.17 -17.88
C PRO A 321 12.33 19.62 -16.63
N THR A 322 11.08 19.20 -16.72
CA THR A 322 10.29 18.63 -15.60
C THR A 322 10.91 17.33 -15.06
N ALA A 323 11.53 16.51 -15.91
CA ALA A 323 12.20 15.28 -15.47
C ALA A 323 13.38 15.58 -14.50
N LYS A 324 14.09 16.71 -14.71
CA LYS A 324 15.21 17.11 -13.86
C LYS A 324 14.75 17.51 -12.44
N ILE A 325 13.54 18.00 -12.32
CA ILE A 325 12.94 18.38 -11.02
C ILE A 325 12.87 17.18 -10.09
N GLY A 326 12.44 16.02 -10.57
CA GLY A 326 12.36 14.79 -9.75
C GLY A 326 13.69 14.41 -9.09
N PHE A 327 14.84 14.75 -9.68
CA PHE A 327 16.16 14.52 -9.07
C PHE A 327 16.61 15.63 -8.12
N GLN A 328 15.93 16.77 -8.11
CA GLN A 328 16.22 17.93 -7.24
C GLN A 328 15.29 18.00 -6.05
N LEU A 329 14.14 17.28 -6.11
CA LEU A 329 13.22 17.17 -4.99
C LEU A 329 13.71 16.13 -3.99
N ASN A 330 13.58 16.47 -2.72
CA ASN A 330 13.69 15.57 -1.61
C ASN A 330 12.30 15.01 -1.27
N LEU A 331 12.23 13.77 -0.78
CA LEU A 331 11.01 13.20 -0.24
C LEU A 331 11.22 12.98 1.26
N PRO A 332 10.66 13.83 2.13
CA PRO A 332 10.79 13.65 3.57
C PRO A 332 10.23 12.29 4.01
N ALA A 333 10.86 11.65 5.00
CA ALA A 333 10.56 10.27 5.40
C ALA A 333 9.08 10.04 5.75
N GLU A 334 8.44 11.01 6.37
CA GLU A 334 7.01 10.99 6.74
C GLU A 334 6.05 10.92 5.54
N TYR A 335 6.48 11.39 4.35
CA TYR A 335 5.67 11.37 3.12
C TYR A 335 5.95 10.18 2.20
N VAL A 336 6.98 9.39 2.46
CA VAL A 336 7.38 8.25 1.60
C VAL A 336 6.23 7.27 1.39
N LEU A 337 5.52 6.92 2.47
CA LEU A 337 4.39 5.97 2.39
C LEU A 337 3.16 6.60 1.74
N ILE A 338 2.88 7.89 2.00
CA ILE A 338 1.79 8.62 1.34
C ILE A 338 2.05 8.66 -0.18
N HIS A 339 3.26 9.02 -0.59
CA HIS A 339 3.66 9.01 -2.01
C HIS A 339 3.53 7.61 -2.62
N ARG A 340 4.02 6.57 -1.93
CA ARG A 340 3.90 5.18 -2.40
C ARG A 340 2.44 4.76 -2.60
N VAL A 341 1.57 5.07 -1.64
CA VAL A 341 0.13 4.75 -1.73
C VAL A 341 -0.50 5.49 -2.91
N THR A 342 -0.23 6.78 -3.05
CA THR A 342 -0.76 7.59 -4.15
C THR A 342 -0.36 7.02 -5.51
N MET A 343 0.92 6.71 -5.69
CA MET A 343 1.42 6.16 -6.96
C MET A 343 0.89 4.74 -7.23
N GLY A 344 0.88 3.87 -6.21
CA GLY A 344 0.39 2.50 -6.36
C GLY A 344 -1.11 2.45 -6.64
N THR A 345 -1.90 3.28 -5.97
CA THR A 345 -3.35 3.39 -6.19
C THR A 345 -3.66 3.96 -7.57
N THR A 346 -2.91 4.99 -8.02
CA THR A 346 -2.98 5.50 -9.40
C THR A 346 -2.72 4.39 -10.41
N GLY A 347 -1.72 3.54 -10.15
CA GLY A 347 -1.44 2.37 -10.99
C GLY A 347 -2.62 1.38 -11.06
N ILE A 348 -3.30 1.13 -9.95
CA ILE A 348 -4.52 0.30 -9.90
C ILE A 348 -5.64 0.96 -10.72
N PHE A 349 -5.88 2.26 -10.57
CA PHE A 349 -6.91 2.97 -11.32
C PHE A 349 -6.66 2.90 -12.84
N CYS A 350 -5.40 3.04 -13.25
CA CYS A 350 -5.02 2.90 -14.66
C CYS A 350 -5.19 1.46 -15.19
N GLN A 351 -4.95 0.44 -14.36
CA GLN A 351 -5.18 -0.95 -14.73
C GLN A 351 -6.68 -1.25 -14.86
N LEU A 352 -7.50 -0.70 -13.98
CA LEU A 352 -8.96 -0.78 -14.03
C LEU A 352 -9.55 0.04 -15.18
N GLU A 353 -8.81 0.98 -15.77
CA GLU A 353 -9.35 2.01 -16.65
C GLU A 353 -10.57 2.71 -16.00
N ALA A 354 -10.43 3.00 -14.70
CA ALA A 354 -11.50 3.52 -13.89
C ALA A 354 -11.88 4.94 -14.32
N GLU A 355 -13.18 5.18 -14.45
CA GLU A 355 -13.75 6.48 -14.76
C GLU A 355 -14.77 6.87 -13.70
N GLY A 356 -14.64 8.10 -13.17
CA GLY A 356 -15.53 8.55 -12.11
C GLY A 356 -15.26 9.97 -11.62
N PRO A 357 -16.08 10.45 -10.67
CA PRO A 357 -16.00 11.78 -10.10
C PRO A 357 -14.96 11.83 -8.95
N PHE A 358 -13.69 11.53 -9.24
CA PHE A 358 -12.61 11.52 -8.22
C PHE A 358 -12.44 12.87 -7.51
N ARG A 359 -12.71 13.97 -8.21
CA ARG A 359 -12.75 15.32 -7.63
C ARG A 359 -13.80 15.44 -6.54
N ASP A 360 -15.02 15.04 -6.81
CA ASP A 360 -16.14 15.18 -5.89
C ASP A 360 -15.90 14.32 -4.65
N GLU A 361 -15.36 13.11 -4.83
CA GLU A 361 -14.94 12.24 -3.73
C GLU A 361 -13.86 12.89 -2.87
N ALA A 362 -12.80 13.45 -3.49
CA ALA A 362 -11.74 14.15 -2.76
C ALA A 362 -12.26 15.37 -1.98
N LEU A 363 -13.17 16.16 -2.56
CA LEU A 363 -13.75 17.33 -1.91
C LEU A 363 -14.61 17.01 -0.69
N VAL A 364 -15.20 15.83 -0.64
CA VAL A 364 -15.95 15.37 0.55
C VAL A 364 -15.01 15.21 1.75
N TRP A 365 -13.80 14.71 1.52
CA TRP A 365 -12.83 14.34 2.57
C TRP A 365 -11.75 15.39 2.81
N PHE A 366 -11.49 16.23 1.81
CA PHE A 366 -10.56 17.35 1.86
C PHE A 366 -11.27 18.63 1.41
N PRO A 367 -12.27 19.13 2.17
CA PRO A 367 -13.02 20.33 1.77
C PRO A 367 -12.13 21.57 1.59
N GLU A 368 -10.97 21.61 2.26
CA GLU A 368 -9.96 22.66 2.14
C GLU A 368 -9.35 22.79 0.75
N ILE A 369 -9.38 21.74 -0.08
CA ILE A 369 -8.86 21.80 -1.45
C ILE A 369 -9.85 22.40 -2.45
N ALA A 370 -11.07 22.75 -1.99
CA ALA A 370 -12.04 23.43 -2.84
C ALA A 370 -11.44 24.74 -3.42
N PRO A 371 -11.71 25.06 -4.69
CA PRO A 371 -11.29 26.34 -5.26
C PRO A 371 -11.79 27.50 -4.42
N VAL A 372 -10.98 28.54 -4.27
CA VAL A 372 -11.45 29.80 -3.69
C VAL A 372 -12.45 30.41 -4.68
N ALA A 373 -13.69 30.67 -4.22
CA ALA A 373 -14.77 31.20 -5.01
C ALA A 373 -14.49 32.64 -5.51
#